data_64fe7e2d37b4b8f321382c094083944a
#
_entry.id   64fe7e2d37b4b8f321382c094083944a
#
_cell.length_a   1.000
_cell.length_b   1.000
_cell.length_c   1.000
_cell.angle_alpha   90.00
_cell.angle_beta   90.00
_cell.angle_gamma   90.00
#
_symmetry.space_group_name_H-M   'P 1'
#
loop_
_entity.id
_entity.type
_entity.pdbx_description
1 polymer ?
#
loop_
_entity_poly.entity_id
_entity_poly.type
_entity_poly.pdbx_seq_one_letter_code
_entity_poly.pdbx_strand_id
1 'polypeptide(L)'
;MKNVLGMIVIGFILFWLWNNVISPPKFIGFYYPDAGNLLDYKQSPELSSLEKCREWVDDISGGRTDSNFDYECGKACKLSDGGEIYVCDETLE
;
A
#
# COMPACT_ATOMS: atom_id res chain seq x y z
N MET A 1 -42.89 -12.23 3.00
CA MET A 1 -42.35 -11.22 3.92
C MET A 1 -41.14 -11.68 4.73
N LYS A 2 -41.13 -12.90 5.25
CA LYS A 2 -39.97 -13.43 6.00
C LYS A 2 -38.68 -13.44 5.20
N ASN A 3 -38.74 -13.69 3.87
CA ASN A 3 -37.58 -13.79 3.01
C ASN A 3 -36.92 -12.42 2.75
N VAL A 4 -37.70 -11.33 2.80
CA VAL A 4 -37.17 -9.97 2.56
C VAL A 4 -36.27 -9.52 3.71
N LEU A 5 -36.67 -9.81 4.95
CA LEU A 5 -35.86 -9.50 6.13
C LEU A 5 -34.53 -10.26 6.14
N GLY A 6 -34.56 -11.55 5.80
CA GLY A 6 -33.36 -12.37 5.69
C GLY A 6 -32.40 -11.85 4.62
N MET A 7 -32.92 -11.42 3.48
CA MET A 7 -32.10 -10.86 2.40
C MET A 7 -31.44 -9.55 2.78
N ILE A 8 -32.14 -8.68 3.50
CA ILE A 8 -31.58 -7.41 3.98
C ILE A 8 -30.44 -7.64 4.97
N VAL A 9 -30.63 -8.58 5.91
CA VAL A 9 -29.59 -8.92 6.91
C VAL A 9 -28.35 -9.51 6.22
N ILE A 10 -28.52 -10.42 5.28
CA ILE A 10 -27.41 -11.04 4.56
C ILE A 10 -26.65 -9.98 3.75
N GLY A 11 -27.36 -9.11 3.05
CA GLY A 11 -26.74 -8.02 2.29
C GLY A 11 -25.92 -7.07 3.16
N PHE A 12 -26.42 -6.76 4.35
CA PHE A 12 -25.74 -5.90 5.31
C PHE A 12 -24.46 -6.55 5.84
N ILE A 13 -24.50 -7.84 6.16
CA ILE A 13 -23.34 -8.60 6.63
C ILE A 13 -22.28 -8.67 5.54
N LEU A 14 -22.64 -8.94 4.29
CA LEU A 14 -21.71 -9.00 3.17
C LEU A 14 -21.07 -7.64 2.92
N PHE A 15 -21.83 -6.56 2.99
CA PHE A 15 -21.29 -5.20 2.84
C PHE A 15 -20.31 -4.86 3.96
N TRP A 16 -20.64 -5.21 5.20
CA TRP A 16 -19.77 -4.97 6.35
C TRP A 16 -18.46 -5.76 6.23
N LEU A 17 -18.52 -7.04 5.84
CA LEU A 17 -17.34 -7.88 5.65
C LEU A 17 -16.45 -7.31 4.53
N TRP A 18 -17.05 -6.86 3.44
CA TRP A 18 -16.30 -6.28 2.34
C TRP A 18 -15.49 -5.06 2.80
N ASN A 19 -16.11 -4.18 3.56
CA ASN A 19 -15.45 -2.95 4.00
C ASN A 19 -14.43 -3.14 5.13
N ASN A 20 -14.63 -4.14 6.00
CA ASN A 20 -13.82 -4.28 7.21
C ASN A 20 -12.84 -5.44 7.18
N VAL A 21 -13.09 -6.47 6.35
CA VAL A 21 -12.30 -7.71 6.38
C VAL A 21 -11.70 -8.02 5.01
N ILE A 22 -12.44 -7.81 3.93
CA ILE A 22 -12.06 -8.23 2.59
C ILE A 22 -11.32 -7.14 1.81
N SER A 23 -11.46 -5.88 2.19
CA SER A 23 -10.77 -4.78 1.53
C SER A 23 -9.26 -5.01 1.58
N PRO A 24 -8.57 -5.12 0.41
CA PRO A 24 -7.14 -5.36 0.40
C PRO A 24 -6.38 -4.16 0.98
N PRO A 25 -5.24 -4.40 1.63
CA PRO A 25 -4.40 -3.32 2.12
C PRO A 25 -3.83 -2.51 0.96
N LYS A 26 -3.56 -1.23 1.20
CA LYS A 26 -2.88 -0.37 0.23
C LYS A 26 -1.38 -0.41 0.45
N PHE A 27 -0.64 -0.16 -0.62
CA PHE A 27 0.81 -0.12 -0.60
C PHE A 27 1.31 1.27 -0.97
N ILE A 28 2.41 1.69 -0.38
CA ILE A 28 3.11 2.91 -0.76
C ILE A 28 4.56 2.54 -1.06
N GLY A 29 5.03 2.94 -2.23
CA GLY A 29 6.42 2.72 -2.63
C GLY A 29 7.32 3.85 -2.17
N PHE A 30 8.50 3.48 -1.69
CA PHE A 30 9.57 4.41 -1.35
C PHE A 30 10.79 4.04 -2.17
N TYR A 31 11.29 4.97 -2.96
CA TYR A 31 12.45 4.77 -3.81
C TYR A 31 13.59 5.68 -3.34
N TYR A 32 14.72 5.06 -3.06
CA TYR A 32 15.93 5.73 -2.59
C TYR A 32 16.97 5.72 -3.74
N PRO A 33 17.15 6.83 -4.46
CA PRO A 33 18.09 6.86 -5.59
C PRO A 33 19.55 6.59 -5.19
N ASP A 34 19.88 6.92 -3.94
CA ASP A 34 21.19 6.67 -3.36
C ASP A 34 21.03 5.84 -2.09
N ALA A 35 21.42 4.57 -2.14
CA ALA A 35 21.30 3.65 -1.01
C ALA A 35 22.11 4.12 0.22
N GLY A 36 23.10 4.98 0.02
CA GLY A 36 23.88 5.58 1.11
C GLY A 36 23.21 6.78 1.76
N ASN A 37 22.10 7.28 1.20
CA ASN A 37 21.37 8.42 1.71
C ASN A 37 19.86 8.17 1.66
N LEU A 38 19.32 7.56 2.71
CA LEU A 38 17.91 7.22 2.79
C LEU A 38 17.01 8.41 3.10
N LEU A 39 17.57 9.59 3.34
CA LEU A 39 16.79 10.82 3.51
C LEU A 39 16.37 11.41 2.17
N ASP A 40 17.05 11.06 1.08
CA ASP A 40 16.68 11.44 -0.28
C ASP A 40 15.84 10.32 -0.88
N TYR A 41 14.52 10.49 -0.89
CA TYR A 41 13.62 9.45 -1.38
C TYR A 41 12.44 10.04 -2.14
N LYS A 42 11.83 9.20 -2.98
CA LYS A 42 10.59 9.50 -3.67
C LYS A 42 9.50 8.55 -3.18
N GLN A 43 8.31 9.07 -3.04
CA GLN A 43 7.16 8.33 -2.51
C GLN A 43 6.08 8.20 -3.59
N SER A 44 5.52 7.00 -3.71
CA SER A 44 4.41 6.76 -4.63
C SER A 44 3.07 7.22 -4.04
N PRO A 45 2.03 7.41 -4.87
CA PRO A 45 0.66 7.42 -4.37
C PRO A 45 0.29 6.04 -3.82
N GLU A 46 -0.89 5.92 -3.20
CA GLU A 46 -1.39 4.63 -2.76
C GLU A 46 -1.59 3.67 -3.92
N LEU A 47 -1.06 2.46 -3.80
CA LEU A 47 -1.10 1.43 -4.81
C LEU A 47 -1.90 0.23 -4.31
N SER A 48 -2.51 -0.51 -5.22
CA SER A 48 -3.45 -1.57 -4.87
C SER A 48 -2.78 -2.91 -4.54
N SER A 49 -1.50 -3.08 -4.86
CA SER A 49 -0.80 -4.35 -4.64
C SER A 49 0.72 -4.16 -4.56
N LEU A 50 1.40 -5.18 -4.04
CA LEU A 50 2.86 -5.20 -4.03
C LEU A 50 3.43 -5.20 -5.45
N GLU A 51 2.78 -5.89 -6.38
CA GLU A 51 3.20 -5.91 -7.77
C GLU A 51 3.15 -4.52 -8.39
N LYS A 52 2.09 -3.75 -8.12
CA LYS A 52 1.98 -2.36 -8.56
C LYS A 52 3.07 -1.49 -7.97
N CYS A 53 3.45 -1.73 -6.72
CA CYS A 53 4.56 -1.02 -6.09
C CYS A 53 5.88 -1.30 -6.80
N ARG A 54 6.14 -2.55 -7.14
CA ARG A 54 7.34 -2.94 -7.89
C ARG A 54 7.38 -2.34 -9.29
N GLU A 55 6.24 -2.30 -9.97
CA GLU A 55 6.10 -1.64 -11.28
C GLU A 55 6.41 -0.14 -11.17
N TRP A 56 5.90 0.52 -10.13
CA TRP A 56 6.17 1.92 -9.88
C TRP A 56 7.66 2.19 -9.67
N VAL A 57 8.33 1.33 -8.89
CA VAL A 57 9.78 1.44 -8.66
C VAL A 57 10.55 1.29 -9.97
N ASP A 58 10.18 0.32 -10.79
CA ASP A 58 10.80 0.09 -12.09
C ASP A 58 10.66 1.31 -13.01
N ASP A 59 9.47 1.90 -13.04
CA ASP A 59 9.20 3.09 -13.83
C ASP A 59 10.00 4.30 -13.36
N ILE A 60 10.02 4.57 -12.06
CA ILE A 60 10.67 5.76 -11.51
C ILE A 60 12.20 5.65 -11.54
N SER A 61 12.72 4.42 -11.45
CA SER A 61 14.15 4.17 -11.56
C SER A 61 14.65 4.16 -13.03
N GLY A 62 13.73 4.09 -13.98
CA GLY A 62 14.07 4.01 -15.39
C GLY A 62 14.71 2.68 -15.81
N GLY A 63 14.36 1.57 -15.12
CA GLY A 63 14.93 0.27 -15.40
C GLY A 63 16.38 0.12 -14.98
N ARG A 64 16.76 0.86 -13.98
CA ARG A 64 18.11 0.88 -13.42
C ARG A 64 18.56 -0.50 -12.96
N THR A 65 19.78 -0.91 -13.33
CA THR A 65 20.31 -2.25 -13.01
C THR A 65 21.49 -2.22 -12.02
N ASP A 66 21.99 -1.04 -11.66
CA ASP A 66 23.06 -0.92 -10.67
C ASP A 66 22.53 -1.18 -9.25
N SER A 67 23.43 -1.41 -8.29
CA SER A 67 23.08 -1.72 -6.91
C SER A 67 23.13 -0.51 -5.96
N ASN A 68 23.28 0.70 -6.50
CA ASN A 68 23.42 1.92 -5.68
C ASN A 68 22.10 2.52 -5.23
N PHE A 69 20.96 1.94 -5.60
CA PHE A 69 19.66 2.39 -5.15
C PHE A 69 19.02 1.33 -4.26
N ASP A 70 18.00 1.76 -3.52
CA ASP A 70 17.19 0.87 -2.71
C ASP A 70 15.72 1.25 -2.85
N TYR A 71 14.83 0.37 -2.44
CA TYR A 71 13.40 0.65 -2.42
C TYR A 71 12.70 -0.19 -1.37
N GLU A 72 11.54 0.29 -0.94
CA GLU A 72 10.67 -0.43 -0.02
C GLU A 72 9.23 -0.26 -0.46
N CYS A 73 8.43 -1.30 -0.28
CA CYS A 73 6.99 -1.27 -0.48
C CYS A 73 6.31 -1.45 0.87
N GLY A 74 5.80 -0.36 1.41
CA GLY A 74 5.10 -0.38 2.70
C GLY A 74 3.67 -0.82 2.55
N LYS A 75 3.25 -1.79 3.37
CA LYS A 75 1.89 -2.33 3.41
C LYS A 75 1.10 -1.70 4.54
N ALA A 76 -0.13 -1.28 4.25
CA ALA A 76 -1.04 -0.68 5.22
C ALA A 76 -0.43 0.53 5.93
N CYS A 77 0.18 1.41 5.17
CA CYS A 77 0.86 2.59 5.72
C CYS A 77 -0.13 3.64 6.18
N LYS A 78 0.17 4.26 7.31
CA LYS A 78 -0.61 5.35 7.89
C LYS A 78 0.32 6.47 8.29
N LEU A 79 -0.14 7.72 8.16
CA LEU A 79 0.59 8.86 8.66
C LEU A 79 0.65 8.81 10.19
N SER A 80 1.81 9.11 10.75
CA SER A 80 1.98 9.26 12.20
C SER A 80 1.15 10.43 12.73
N ASP A 81 1.00 10.53 14.05
CA ASP A 81 0.21 11.56 14.70
C ASP A 81 0.60 12.97 14.31
N GLY A 82 1.88 13.21 13.97
CA GLY A 82 2.35 14.50 13.48
C GLY A 82 2.14 14.72 11.99
N GLY A 83 1.68 13.71 11.23
CA GLY A 83 1.46 13.80 9.79
C GLY A 83 2.73 13.89 8.97
N GLU A 84 3.89 13.65 9.55
CA GLU A 84 5.19 13.83 8.89
C GLU A 84 5.80 12.53 8.40
N ILE A 85 5.52 11.40 9.04
CA ILE A 85 6.15 10.12 8.77
C ILE A 85 5.07 9.05 8.56
N TYR A 86 5.24 8.22 7.53
CA TYR A 86 4.41 7.04 7.33
C TYR A 86 4.93 5.89 8.19
N VAL A 87 4.01 5.22 8.87
CA VAL A 87 4.27 3.99 9.59
C VAL A 87 3.49 2.88 8.91
N CYS A 88 4.19 1.85 8.49
CA CYS A 88 3.62 0.73 7.76
C CYS A 88 3.60 -0.51 8.65
N ASP A 89 2.58 -1.36 8.49
CA ASP A 89 2.50 -2.63 9.21
C ASP A 89 3.64 -3.57 8.80
N GLU A 90 4.04 -3.50 7.53
CA GLU A 90 5.08 -4.34 6.97
C GLU A 90 5.77 -3.61 5.82
N THR A 91 7.06 -3.79 5.66
CA THR A 91 7.81 -3.31 4.49
C THR A 91 8.34 -4.49 3.71
N LEU A 92 8.14 -4.46 2.39
CA LEU A 92 8.49 -5.53 1.46
C LEU A 92 9.34 -4.97 0.31
N GLU A 93 10.04 -5.86 -0.37
CA GLU A 93 10.81 -5.52 -1.58
C GLU A 93 10.35 -6.29 -2.81
#